data_e904a8ee2a009992d499a6dd6a247444
#
_entry.id   e904a8ee2a009992d499a6dd6a247444
#
_cell.length_a   1.000
_cell.length_b   1.000
_cell.length_c   1.000
_cell.angle_alpha   90.00
_cell.angle_beta   90.00
_cell.angle_gamma   90.00
#
_symmetry.space_group_name_H-M   'P 1'
#
loop_
_entity.id
_entity.type
_entity.pdbx_description
1 polymer ?
#
loop_
_entity_poly.entity_id
_entity_poly.type
_entity_poly.pdbx_seq_one_letter_code
_entity_poly.pdbx_strand_id
1 'polypeptide(L)'
;HSSNRRQRQMCIRDSFIKALYATFVTYLPKEEFSYDLISHQDDRGIFVEFLKSKLFGQVSFLTSNPGVTRGEHFHNTKLEKFLVIKGEARFKFRSLDNNEKFEIYTNHKKLQVVESIPGWAHDITNVGESEMIVLLWANEIFDEKKPDTFSHEV
;
A
#
# COMPACT_ATOMS: atom_id res chain seq x y z
N HIS A 1 -9.22 -37.46 2.20
CA HIS A 1 -9.51 -37.40 0.74
C HIS A 1 -10.49 -36.29 0.30
N SER A 2 -11.24 -35.63 1.22
CA SER A 2 -12.22 -34.57 0.84
C SER A 2 -11.58 -33.20 0.67
N SER A 3 -10.47 -32.89 1.35
CA SER A 3 -9.78 -31.61 1.25
C SER A 3 -9.11 -31.39 -0.11
N ASN A 4 -8.58 -32.44 -0.73
CA ASN A 4 -7.94 -32.35 -2.05
C ASN A 4 -8.89 -32.04 -3.20
N ARG A 5 -10.19 -32.40 -3.09
CA ARG A 5 -11.19 -32.07 -4.12
C ARG A 5 -11.57 -30.59 -4.08
N ARG A 6 -11.68 -29.99 -2.88
CA ARG A 6 -11.99 -28.55 -2.73
C ARG A 6 -10.82 -27.67 -3.21
N GLN A 7 -9.60 -28.07 -2.91
CA GLN A 7 -8.39 -27.36 -3.34
C GLN A 7 -8.21 -27.43 -4.87
N ARG A 8 -8.47 -28.59 -5.49
CA ARG A 8 -8.47 -28.71 -6.96
C ARG A 8 -9.58 -27.90 -7.63
N GLN A 9 -10.78 -27.81 -7.05
CA GLN A 9 -11.86 -26.99 -7.57
C GLN A 9 -11.57 -25.49 -7.46
N MET A 10 -10.92 -25.02 -6.40
CA MET A 10 -10.47 -23.62 -6.26
C MET A 10 -9.40 -23.26 -7.32
N CYS A 11 -8.42 -24.14 -7.54
CA CYS A 11 -7.39 -23.96 -8.56
C CYS A 11 -7.95 -23.92 -9.99
N ILE A 12 -8.96 -24.76 -10.30
CA ILE A 12 -9.59 -24.80 -11.63
C ILE A 12 -10.43 -23.54 -11.87
N ARG A 13 -11.20 -23.07 -10.89
CA ARG A 13 -11.96 -21.81 -11.00
C ARG A 13 -11.02 -20.61 -11.17
N ASP A 14 -9.95 -20.57 -10.40
CA ASP A 14 -8.94 -19.50 -10.48
C ASP A 14 -8.24 -19.48 -11.85
N SER A 15 -7.86 -20.65 -12.37
CA SER A 15 -7.22 -20.74 -13.69
C SER A 15 -8.20 -20.40 -14.83
N PHE A 16 -9.46 -20.81 -14.72
CA PHE A 16 -10.49 -20.47 -15.71
C PHE A 16 -10.78 -18.97 -15.73
N ILE A 17 -10.95 -18.32 -14.58
CA ILE A 17 -11.17 -16.87 -14.49
C ILE A 17 -9.97 -16.10 -15.03
N LYS A 18 -8.75 -16.55 -14.72
CA LYS A 18 -7.51 -15.95 -15.26
C LYS A 18 -7.45 -16.08 -16.78
N ALA A 19 -7.75 -17.26 -17.30
CA ALA A 19 -7.77 -17.51 -18.76
C ALA A 19 -8.87 -16.68 -19.44
N LEU A 20 -10.06 -16.60 -18.84
CA LEU A 20 -11.17 -15.80 -19.35
C LEU A 20 -10.82 -14.31 -19.38
N TYR A 21 -10.23 -13.79 -18.31
CA TYR A 21 -9.77 -12.41 -18.24
C TYR A 21 -8.65 -12.13 -19.25
N ALA A 22 -7.65 -13.03 -19.34
CA ALA A 22 -6.59 -12.91 -20.34
C ALA A 22 -7.15 -12.88 -21.76
N THR A 23 -8.15 -13.72 -22.05
CA THR A 23 -8.83 -13.73 -23.34
C THR A 23 -9.60 -12.43 -23.56
N PHE A 24 -10.37 -11.97 -22.54
CA PHE A 24 -11.13 -10.72 -22.64
C PHE A 24 -10.25 -9.53 -23.02
N VAL A 25 -9.09 -9.37 -22.37
CA VAL A 25 -8.21 -8.22 -22.67
C VAL A 25 -7.58 -8.26 -24.07
N THR A 26 -7.57 -9.43 -24.74
CA THR A 26 -7.10 -9.51 -26.14
C THR A 26 -8.10 -8.90 -27.14
N TYR A 27 -9.35 -8.68 -26.73
CA TYR A 27 -10.39 -8.05 -27.54
C TYR A 27 -10.53 -6.55 -27.30
N LEU A 28 -9.76 -6.01 -26.36
CA LEU A 28 -9.79 -4.56 -26.12
C LEU A 28 -9.20 -3.81 -27.34
N PRO A 29 -9.81 -2.71 -27.74
CA PRO A 29 -9.24 -1.83 -28.75
C PRO A 29 -7.90 -1.26 -28.26
N LYS A 30 -7.03 -0.89 -29.18
CA LYS A 30 -5.65 -0.43 -28.85
C LYS A 30 -5.65 0.81 -27.95
N GLU A 31 -6.67 1.63 -28.06
CA GLU A 31 -6.90 2.85 -27.29
C GLU A 31 -7.12 2.56 -25.81
N GLU A 32 -7.58 1.34 -25.48
CA GLU A 32 -7.80 0.88 -24.10
C GLU A 32 -6.58 0.15 -23.47
N PHE A 33 -5.44 0.11 -24.17
CA PHE A 33 -4.22 -0.48 -23.60
C PHE A 33 -3.57 0.43 -22.54
N SER A 34 -4.01 1.68 -22.45
CA SER A 34 -3.64 2.61 -21.38
C SER A 34 -4.88 3.31 -20.83
N TYR A 35 -4.85 3.64 -19.56
CA TYR A 35 -5.91 4.40 -18.90
C TYR A 35 -5.31 5.30 -17.82
N ASP A 36 -5.96 6.44 -17.61
CA ASP A 36 -5.52 7.39 -16.60
C ASP A 36 -5.91 6.93 -15.20
N LEU A 37 -5.04 7.17 -14.24
CA LEU A 37 -5.30 6.93 -12.83
C LEU A 37 -5.82 8.21 -12.16
N ILE A 38 -6.69 8.04 -11.19
CA ILE A 38 -7.13 9.13 -10.32
C ILE A 38 -6.01 9.43 -9.34
N SER A 39 -5.50 10.65 -9.38
CA SER A 39 -4.49 11.13 -8.44
C SER A 39 -5.13 12.06 -7.40
N HIS A 40 -4.73 11.89 -6.14
CA HIS A 40 -5.05 12.80 -5.05
C HIS A 40 -3.79 13.61 -4.75
N GLN A 41 -3.85 14.90 -5.03
CA GLN A 41 -2.72 15.81 -4.86
C GLN A 41 -3.04 16.88 -3.82
N ASP A 42 -2.08 17.14 -2.94
CA ASP A 42 -2.09 18.23 -1.96
C ASP A 42 -0.67 18.79 -1.76
N ASP A 43 -0.48 19.69 -0.78
CA ASP A 43 0.83 20.32 -0.50
C ASP A 43 1.91 19.32 -0.08
N ARG A 44 1.54 18.13 0.36
CA ARG A 44 2.46 17.06 0.78
C ARG A 44 3.04 16.31 -0.40
N GLY A 45 2.30 16.25 -1.53
CA GLY A 45 2.64 15.48 -2.71
C GLY A 45 1.42 14.77 -3.30
N ILE A 46 1.65 13.66 -3.97
CA ILE A 46 0.61 12.90 -4.69
C ILE A 46 0.39 11.54 -4.01
N PHE A 47 -0.86 11.07 -4.03
CA PHE A 47 -1.23 9.70 -3.68
C PHE A 47 -2.07 9.10 -4.80
N VAL A 48 -1.71 7.91 -5.25
CA VAL A 48 -2.38 7.21 -6.36
C VAL A 48 -2.57 5.74 -6.02
N GLU A 49 -3.80 5.28 -6.17
CA GLU A 49 -4.15 3.87 -6.07
C GLU A 49 -4.18 3.28 -7.49
N PHE A 50 -3.33 2.30 -7.79
CA PHE A 50 -3.28 1.77 -9.15
C PHE A 50 -3.74 0.31 -9.28
N LEU A 51 -3.77 -0.45 -8.19
CA LEU A 51 -4.25 -1.83 -8.20
C LEU A 51 -5.10 -2.11 -6.97
N LYS A 52 -6.33 -2.58 -7.19
CA LYS A 52 -7.25 -2.98 -6.13
C LYS A 52 -7.76 -4.40 -6.39
N SER A 53 -7.74 -5.22 -5.35
CA SER A 53 -8.25 -6.59 -5.39
C SER A 53 -8.88 -6.95 -4.05
N LYS A 54 -10.11 -7.47 -4.08
CA LYS A 54 -10.78 -7.97 -2.86
C LYS A 54 -10.03 -9.11 -2.17
N LEU A 55 -9.17 -9.82 -2.90
CA LEU A 55 -8.41 -10.95 -2.36
C LEU A 55 -7.00 -10.57 -1.91
N PHE A 56 -6.41 -9.54 -2.51
CA PHE A 56 -4.99 -9.20 -2.34
C PHE A 56 -4.76 -7.77 -1.84
N GLY A 57 -5.84 -7.05 -1.52
CA GLY A 57 -5.76 -5.69 -1.00
C GLY A 57 -5.51 -4.65 -2.09
N GLN A 58 -4.75 -3.63 -1.75
CA GLN A 58 -4.54 -2.45 -2.57
C GLN A 58 -3.06 -2.15 -2.72
N VAL A 59 -2.64 -1.79 -3.93
CA VAL A 59 -1.31 -1.23 -4.20
C VAL A 59 -1.46 0.21 -4.62
N SER A 60 -0.70 1.07 -3.97
CA SER A 60 -0.69 2.51 -4.19
C SER A 60 0.75 3.00 -4.25
N PHE A 61 0.96 4.20 -4.74
CA PHE A 61 2.20 4.93 -4.49
C PHE A 61 1.90 6.32 -3.96
N LEU A 62 2.83 6.86 -3.23
CA LEU A 62 2.81 8.26 -2.80
C LEU A 62 4.11 8.96 -3.16
N THR A 63 4.02 10.24 -3.42
CA THR A 63 5.17 11.12 -3.42
C THR A 63 5.12 12.02 -2.17
N SER A 64 6.27 12.49 -1.73
CA SER A 64 6.36 13.41 -0.61
C SER A 64 7.48 14.42 -0.84
N ASN A 65 7.16 15.69 -0.66
CA ASN A 65 8.12 16.78 -0.74
C ASN A 65 9.15 16.71 0.41
N PRO A 66 10.35 17.29 0.27
CA PRO A 66 11.34 17.34 1.35
C PRO A 66 10.78 17.90 2.66
N GLY A 67 11.09 17.25 3.77
CA GLY A 67 10.65 17.64 5.12
C GLY A 67 9.19 17.30 5.46
N VAL A 68 8.40 16.80 4.51
CA VAL A 68 6.99 16.51 4.73
C VAL A 68 6.80 15.17 5.41
N THR A 69 5.92 15.15 6.42
CA THR A 69 5.46 13.96 7.14
C THR A 69 4.07 13.56 6.66
N ARG A 70 3.85 12.27 6.49
CA ARG A 70 2.56 11.63 6.19
C ARG A 70 2.30 10.52 7.18
N GLY A 71 1.04 10.17 7.40
CA GLY A 71 0.64 9.15 8.37
C GLY A 71 0.08 9.81 9.61
N GLU A 72 0.73 9.67 10.77
CA GLU A 72 0.24 10.09 12.10
C GLU A 72 -1.10 9.41 12.42
N HIS A 73 -1.15 8.10 12.22
CA HIS A 73 -2.32 7.29 12.45
C HIS A 73 -1.97 5.83 12.80
N PHE A 74 -2.97 5.09 13.26
CA PHE A 74 -2.88 3.65 13.44
C PHE A 74 -4.05 2.92 12.79
N HIS A 75 -3.92 1.62 12.70
CA HIS A 75 -4.94 0.70 12.19
C HIS A 75 -5.25 -0.39 13.21
N ASN A 76 -6.49 -0.90 13.20
CA ASN A 76 -6.87 -2.04 14.03
C ASN A 76 -6.66 -3.39 13.34
N THR A 77 -6.88 -3.46 12.03
CA THR A 77 -6.81 -4.69 11.24
C THR A 77 -5.98 -4.55 9.98
N LYS A 78 -5.85 -3.32 9.46
CA LYS A 78 -5.09 -3.05 8.26
C LYS A 78 -3.59 -3.17 8.50
N LEU A 79 -2.94 -3.92 7.64
CA LEU A 79 -1.49 -4.07 7.57
C LEU A 79 -0.97 -3.36 6.32
N GLU A 80 0.11 -2.62 6.46
CA GLU A 80 0.71 -1.91 5.33
C GLU A 80 2.20 -2.27 5.18
N LYS A 81 2.66 -2.30 3.93
CA LYS A 81 4.06 -2.50 3.57
C LYS A 81 4.51 -1.36 2.69
N PHE A 82 5.62 -0.75 3.08
CA PHE A 82 6.20 0.40 2.39
C PHE A 82 7.55 0.03 1.80
N LEU A 83 7.80 0.50 0.58
CA LEU A 83 9.09 0.39 -0.09
C LEU A 83 9.47 1.75 -0.67
N VAL A 84 10.55 2.34 -0.17
CA VAL A 84 11.10 3.59 -0.71
C VAL A 84 11.85 3.26 -2.01
N ILE A 85 11.31 3.75 -3.14
CA ILE A 85 11.90 3.51 -4.46
C ILE A 85 12.70 4.72 -5.00
N LYS A 86 12.50 5.90 -4.39
CA LYS A 86 13.29 7.11 -4.64
C LYS A 86 13.32 7.95 -3.36
N GLY A 87 14.46 8.57 -3.07
CA GLY A 87 14.62 9.47 -1.91
C GLY A 87 15.03 8.74 -0.63
N GLU A 88 14.79 9.41 0.50
CA GLU A 88 15.19 9.00 1.84
C GLU A 88 14.02 9.17 2.80
N ALA A 89 13.76 8.17 3.62
CA ALA A 89 12.64 8.13 4.55
C ALA A 89 13.09 7.86 5.98
N ARG A 90 12.42 8.53 6.93
CA ARG A 90 12.35 8.15 8.32
C ARG A 90 10.92 7.70 8.61
N PHE A 91 10.77 6.51 9.13
CA PHE A 91 9.54 6.02 9.73
C PHE A 91 9.64 6.14 11.24
N LYS A 92 8.60 6.65 11.87
CA LYS A 92 8.41 6.59 13.32
C LYS A 92 7.28 5.64 13.66
N PHE A 93 7.43 4.97 14.79
CA PHE A 93 6.44 4.07 15.35
C PHE A 93 6.24 4.36 16.83
N ARG A 94 4.98 4.27 17.28
CA ARG A 94 4.60 4.35 18.69
C ARG A 94 3.58 3.27 19.02
N SER A 95 3.90 2.43 19.99
CA SER A 95 2.98 1.43 20.53
C SER A 95 1.82 2.07 21.26
N LEU A 96 0.61 1.63 20.97
CA LEU A 96 -0.61 2.07 21.69
C LEU A 96 -0.75 1.43 23.07
N ASP A 97 -0.06 0.32 23.32
CA ASP A 97 -0.13 -0.42 24.58
C ASP A 97 0.80 0.17 25.66
N ASN A 98 2.07 0.35 25.32
CA ASN A 98 3.10 0.71 26.30
C ASN A 98 3.85 2.01 25.97
N ASN A 99 3.43 2.75 24.93
CA ASN A 99 4.07 3.97 24.44
C ASN A 99 5.55 3.81 24.00
N GLU A 100 6.02 2.59 23.77
CA GLU A 100 7.33 2.36 23.18
C GLU A 100 7.44 3.06 21.83
N LYS A 101 8.59 3.69 21.56
CA LYS A 101 8.86 4.40 20.31
C LYS A 101 10.15 3.91 19.70
N PHE A 102 10.15 3.80 18.37
CA PHE A 102 11.37 3.58 17.60
C PHE A 102 11.30 4.21 16.22
N GLU A 103 12.44 4.32 15.56
CA GLU A 103 12.58 4.88 14.24
C GLU A 103 13.30 3.93 13.29
N ILE A 104 12.91 3.94 12.02
CA ILE A 104 13.59 3.22 10.95
C ILE A 104 13.98 4.23 9.88
N TYR A 105 15.28 4.27 9.54
CA TYR A 105 15.79 5.04 8.41
C TYR A 105 16.08 4.12 7.23
N THR A 106 15.54 4.46 6.06
CA THR A 106 15.74 3.71 4.83
C THR A 106 15.78 4.64 3.62
N ASN A 107 16.25 4.13 2.49
CA ASN A 107 16.34 4.89 1.25
C ASN A 107 16.31 3.95 0.04
N HIS A 108 16.25 4.52 -1.16
CA HIS A 108 16.21 3.80 -2.43
C HIS A 108 17.46 2.93 -2.73
N LYS A 109 18.58 3.15 -2.05
CA LYS A 109 19.80 2.34 -2.21
C LYS A 109 19.79 1.12 -1.29
N LYS A 110 19.06 1.21 -0.16
CA LYS A 110 18.83 0.10 0.77
C LYS A 110 17.40 -0.39 0.59
N LEU A 111 17.18 -1.32 -0.34
CA LEU A 111 15.85 -1.88 -0.61
C LEU A 111 15.37 -2.68 0.59
N GLN A 112 14.52 -2.07 1.39
CA GLN A 112 14.01 -2.61 2.65
C GLN A 112 12.51 -2.35 2.71
N VAL A 113 11.73 -3.40 3.00
CA VAL A 113 10.30 -3.26 3.32
C VAL A 113 10.17 -2.83 4.77
N VAL A 114 9.42 -1.77 5.01
CA VAL A 114 8.97 -1.34 6.34
C VAL A 114 7.51 -1.72 6.49
N GLU A 115 7.14 -2.37 7.57
CA GLU A 115 5.77 -2.80 7.84
C GLU A 115 5.15 -1.96 8.95
N SER A 116 3.93 -1.47 8.72
CA SER A 116 3.04 -0.97 9.75
C SER A 116 2.09 -2.08 10.16
N ILE A 117 2.02 -2.34 11.46
CA ILE A 117 1.20 -3.42 12.02
C ILE A 117 0.11 -2.84 12.94
N PRO A 118 -1.02 -3.53 13.11
CA PRO A 118 -2.05 -3.13 14.05
C PRO A 118 -1.50 -2.88 15.46
N GLY A 119 -2.06 -1.88 16.14
CA GLY A 119 -1.65 -1.50 17.49
C GLY A 119 -0.43 -0.58 17.57
N TRP A 120 0.13 -0.16 16.43
CA TRP A 120 1.21 0.81 16.36
C TRP A 120 0.79 2.03 15.52
N ALA A 121 0.87 3.21 16.11
CA ALA A 121 0.80 4.45 15.34
C ALA A 121 2.10 4.63 14.57
N HIS A 122 2.01 5.16 13.35
CA HIS A 122 3.17 5.35 12.49
C HIS A 122 3.07 6.60 11.64
N ASP A 123 4.24 7.10 11.28
CA ASP A 123 4.41 8.14 10.26
C ASP A 123 5.58 7.81 9.33
N ILE A 124 5.62 8.50 8.20
CA ILE A 124 6.74 8.52 7.27
C ILE A 124 7.10 9.95 6.91
N THR A 125 8.35 10.34 7.11
CA THR A 125 8.88 11.66 6.77
C THR A 125 9.91 11.53 5.65
N ASN A 126 9.80 12.38 4.62
CA ASN A 126 10.88 12.56 3.67
C ASN A 126 12.01 13.36 4.33
N VAL A 127 13.12 12.71 4.61
CA VAL A 127 14.31 13.33 5.24
C VAL A 127 15.42 13.67 4.23
N GLY A 128 15.16 13.44 2.94
CA GLY A 128 16.05 13.81 1.84
C GLY A 128 15.80 15.22 1.34
N GLU A 129 16.64 15.65 0.40
CA GLU A 129 16.59 16.98 -0.22
C GLU A 129 15.75 17.02 -1.51
N SER A 130 15.27 15.88 -1.97
CA SER A 130 14.47 15.75 -3.19
C SER A 130 13.17 15.02 -2.92
N GLU A 131 12.26 15.04 -3.89
CA GLU A 131 11.02 14.29 -3.83
C GLU A 131 11.27 12.81 -3.54
N MET A 132 10.58 12.28 -2.52
CA MET A 132 10.54 10.86 -2.18
C MET A 132 9.38 10.18 -2.89
N ILE A 133 9.59 8.95 -3.37
CA ILE A 133 8.55 8.08 -3.93
C ILE A 133 8.54 6.77 -3.15
N VAL A 134 7.36 6.41 -2.67
CA VAL A 134 7.14 5.19 -1.88
C VAL A 134 6.04 4.35 -2.51
N LEU A 135 6.33 3.08 -2.73
CA LEU A 135 5.34 2.08 -3.08
C LEU A 135 4.70 1.55 -1.79
N LEU A 136 3.37 1.47 -1.78
CA LEU A 136 2.58 1.04 -0.64
C LEU A 136 1.67 -0.12 -1.04
N TRP A 137 1.69 -1.20 -0.26
CA TRP A 137 0.68 -2.24 -0.30
C TRP A 137 -0.09 -2.28 1.02
N ALA A 138 -1.41 -2.40 0.94
CA ALA A 138 -2.29 -2.64 2.08
C ALA A 138 -3.07 -3.94 1.87
N ASN A 139 -3.28 -4.73 2.93
CA ASN A 139 -3.99 -6.01 2.87
C ASN A 139 -5.49 -5.88 2.57
N GLU A 140 -6.04 -4.67 2.62
CA GLU A 140 -7.43 -4.36 2.33
C GLU A 140 -7.57 -3.13 1.43
N ILE A 141 -8.72 -3.00 0.76
CA ILE A 141 -9.08 -1.82 -0.02
C ILE A 141 -9.58 -0.75 0.93
N PHE A 142 -9.12 0.50 0.75
CA PHE A 142 -9.63 1.64 1.50
C PHE A 142 -11.12 1.86 1.24
N ASP A 143 -11.92 1.94 2.31
CA ASP A 143 -13.35 2.25 2.28
C ASP A 143 -13.60 3.56 3.04
N GLU A 144 -13.98 4.62 2.33
CA GLU A 144 -14.27 5.94 2.92
C GLU A 144 -15.40 5.90 3.96
N LYS A 145 -16.35 4.97 3.82
CA LYS A 145 -17.50 4.85 4.72
C LYS A 145 -17.15 4.12 6.01
N LYS A 146 -16.08 3.34 5.98
CA LYS A 146 -15.62 2.54 7.11
C LYS A 146 -14.07 2.45 7.12
N PRO A 147 -13.38 3.58 7.25
CA PRO A 147 -11.93 3.58 7.24
C PRO A 147 -11.38 2.95 8.52
N ASP A 148 -10.49 1.98 8.38
CA ASP A 148 -9.68 1.49 9.50
C ASP A 148 -8.40 2.35 9.61
N THR A 149 -8.61 3.65 9.85
CA THR A 149 -7.52 4.63 9.96
C THR A 149 -7.91 5.66 11.01
N PHE A 150 -7.15 5.71 12.10
CA PHE A 150 -7.43 6.55 13.26
C PHE A 150 -6.24 7.47 13.50
N SER A 151 -6.49 8.79 13.50
CA SER A 151 -5.44 9.78 13.74
C SER A 151 -4.82 9.58 15.12
N HIS A 152 -3.51 9.58 15.19
CA HIS A 152 -2.75 9.45 16.43
C HIS A 152 -1.32 9.97 16.24
N GLU A 153 -0.89 10.83 17.16
CA GLU A 153 0.46 11.38 17.18
C GLU A 153 1.51 10.29 17.49
N VAL A 154 2.66 10.32 16.82
CA VAL A 154 3.74 9.31 16.92
C VAL A 154 4.91 9.77 17.78
#